data_77b5a53e73243ddaf851c9330ef330f1
#
_entry.id   77b5a53e73243ddaf851c9330ef330f1
#
_cell.length_a   1.000
_cell.length_b   1.000
_cell.length_c   1.000
_cell.angle_alpha   90.00
_cell.angle_beta   90.00
_cell.angle_gamma   90.00
#
_symmetry.space_group_name_H-M   'P 1'
#
loop_
_entity.id
_entity.type
_entity.pdbx_description
1 polymer ?
#
loop_
_entity_poly.entity_id
_entity_poly.type
_entity_poly.pdbx_seq_one_letter_code
_entity_poly.pdbx_strand_id
1 'polypeptide(L)'
;LQVEHGVSELRSGVDLVVEQLRVAAGQPLRLRQEDVRLSGHVIECRINAEDPAAGFRPGPGRITAWRTPAAAADGSVRVDSHVEPGYQVPPFYDSLL
;
A
#
# COMPACT_ATOMS: atom_id res chain seq x y z
N LEU A 1 1.11 -9.48 -7.88
CA LEU A 1 0.53 -8.45 -7.03
C LEU A 1 0.81 -7.07 -7.61
N GLN A 2 -0.12 -6.16 -7.51
CA GLN A 2 0.01 -4.77 -7.96
C GLN A 2 -0.15 -3.83 -6.75
N VAL A 3 0.24 -2.57 -6.90
CA VAL A 3 0.16 -1.59 -5.81
C VAL A 3 -1.28 -1.40 -5.32
N GLU A 4 -2.27 -1.53 -6.20
CA GLU A 4 -3.70 -1.45 -5.89
C GLU A 4 -4.27 -2.65 -5.11
N HIS A 5 -3.45 -3.61 -4.68
CA HIS A 5 -3.92 -4.75 -3.88
C HIS A 5 -4.66 -4.32 -2.61
N GLY A 6 -4.24 -3.21 -2.00
CA GLY A 6 -4.88 -2.65 -0.81
C GLY A 6 -6.37 -2.33 -1.03
N VAL A 7 -6.75 -1.80 -2.20
CA VAL A 7 -8.15 -1.58 -2.57
C VAL A 7 -8.92 -2.89 -2.64
N SER A 8 -8.33 -3.91 -3.27
CA SER A 8 -8.95 -5.24 -3.38
C SER A 8 -9.12 -5.89 -2.01
N GLU A 9 -8.11 -5.79 -1.16
CA GLU A 9 -8.13 -6.34 0.21
C GLU A 9 -9.20 -5.69 1.08
N LEU A 10 -9.24 -4.35 1.11
CA LEU A 10 -10.23 -3.64 1.92
C LEU A 10 -11.66 -3.86 1.42
N ARG A 11 -11.87 -4.06 0.11
CA ARG A 11 -13.19 -4.34 -0.44
C ARG A 11 -13.65 -5.78 -0.25
N SER A 12 -12.73 -6.74 -0.29
CA SER A 12 -13.05 -8.16 -0.20
C SER A 12 -12.94 -8.73 1.22
N GLY A 13 -12.21 -8.04 2.11
CA GLY A 13 -11.85 -8.58 3.42
C GLY A 13 -10.82 -9.70 3.38
N VAL A 14 -10.14 -9.88 2.23
CA VAL A 14 -9.15 -10.94 2.01
C VAL A 14 -7.74 -10.35 2.01
N ASP A 15 -6.86 -10.86 2.86
CA ASP A 15 -5.43 -10.52 2.83
C ASP A 15 -4.76 -11.32 1.70
N LEU A 16 -4.57 -10.65 0.56
CA LEU A 16 -4.01 -11.27 -0.65
C LEU A 16 -2.56 -11.71 -0.45
N VAL A 17 -1.78 -10.92 0.29
CA VAL A 17 -0.36 -11.23 0.54
C VAL A 17 -0.23 -12.48 1.39
N VAL A 18 -0.99 -12.58 2.46
CA VAL A 18 -1.02 -13.76 3.34
C VAL A 18 -1.48 -14.99 2.56
N GLU A 19 -2.54 -14.88 1.76
CA GLU A 19 -3.00 -16.02 0.96
C GLU A 19 -1.97 -16.46 -0.09
N GLN A 20 -1.26 -15.53 -0.74
CA GLN A 20 -0.15 -15.87 -1.63
C GLN A 20 0.97 -16.63 -0.92
N LEU A 21 1.38 -16.18 0.26
CA LEU A 21 2.41 -16.85 1.06
C LEU A 21 1.97 -18.28 1.46
N ARG A 22 0.71 -18.43 1.84
CA ARG A 22 0.14 -19.74 2.20
C ARG A 22 0.15 -20.71 1.01
N VAL A 23 -0.30 -20.24 -0.16
CA VAL A 23 -0.29 -21.05 -1.39
C VAL A 23 1.14 -21.41 -1.79
N ALA A 24 2.08 -20.49 -1.69
CA ALA A 24 3.50 -20.75 -1.93
C ALA A 24 4.08 -21.79 -0.97
N ALA A 25 3.55 -21.85 0.26
CA ALA A 25 3.89 -22.86 1.26
C ALA A 25 3.15 -24.20 1.05
N GLY A 26 2.45 -24.39 -0.07
CA GLY A 26 1.72 -25.62 -0.40
C GLY A 26 0.39 -25.78 0.33
N GLN A 27 -0.12 -24.74 0.98
CA GLN A 27 -1.39 -24.80 1.67
C GLN A 27 -2.54 -24.45 0.71
N PRO A 28 -3.74 -25.06 0.87
CA PRO A 28 -4.90 -24.68 0.07
C PRO A 28 -5.41 -23.28 0.46
N LEU A 29 -6.10 -22.63 -0.47
CA LEU A 29 -6.85 -21.41 -0.16
C LEU A 29 -7.87 -21.70 0.94
N ARG A 30 -8.03 -20.74 1.85
CA ARG A 30 -8.98 -20.83 2.97
C ARG A 30 -10.40 -20.40 2.60
N LEU A 31 -10.57 -19.89 1.40
CA LEU A 31 -11.84 -19.33 0.92
C LEU A 31 -12.20 -19.95 -0.44
N ARG A 32 -13.49 -19.96 -0.73
CA ARG A 32 -14.05 -20.36 -2.03
C ARG A 32 -14.53 -19.11 -2.76
N GLN A 33 -14.75 -19.21 -4.06
CA GLN A 33 -15.17 -18.07 -4.88
C GLN A 33 -16.50 -17.46 -4.38
N GLU A 34 -17.42 -18.29 -3.93
CA GLU A 34 -18.71 -17.85 -3.39
C GLU A 34 -18.62 -17.14 -2.04
N ASP A 35 -17.50 -17.27 -1.33
CA ASP A 35 -17.28 -16.60 -0.04
C ASP A 35 -16.79 -15.15 -0.24
N VAL A 36 -16.23 -14.84 -1.42
CA VAL A 36 -15.70 -13.51 -1.71
C VAL A 36 -16.85 -12.52 -1.97
N ARG A 37 -16.94 -11.52 -1.11
CA ARG A 37 -17.92 -10.43 -1.21
C ARG A 37 -17.21 -9.10 -1.32
N LEU A 38 -17.51 -8.34 -2.36
CA LEU A 38 -17.00 -6.97 -2.51
C LEU A 38 -18.00 -6.00 -1.87
N SER A 39 -17.56 -5.26 -0.86
CA SER A 39 -18.39 -4.29 -0.14
C SER A 39 -17.70 -2.95 0.01
N GLY A 40 -18.49 -1.91 0.28
CA GLY A 40 -17.98 -0.56 0.51
C GLY A 40 -17.34 0.11 -0.70
N HIS A 41 -16.61 1.16 -0.42
CA HIS A 41 -15.85 1.95 -1.38
C HIS A 41 -14.46 2.26 -0.82
N VAL A 42 -13.42 2.14 -1.64
CA VAL A 42 -12.03 2.39 -1.24
C VAL A 42 -11.36 3.25 -2.30
N ILE A 43 -10.59 4.23 -1.86
CA ILE A 43 -9.77 5.09 -2.70
C ILE A 43 -8.32 4.92 -2.25
N GLU A 44 -7.43 4.61 -3.17
CA GLU A 44 -5.99 4.60 -2.95
C GLU A 44 -5.38 5.92 -3.41
N CYS A 45 -4.52 6.48 -2.56
CA CYS A 45 -3.68 7.63 -2.90
C CYS A 45 -2.22 7.16 -2.87
N ARG A 46 -1.54 7.23 -4.00
CA ARG A 46 -0.10 6.96 -4.11
C ARG A 46 0.68 8.23 -3.83
N ILE A 47 1.56 8.18 -2.84
CA ILE A 47 2.36 9.32 -2.43
C ILE A 47 3.78 9.13 -2.94
N ASN A 48 4.25 10.06 -3.77
CA ASN A 48 5.52 9.99 -4.45
C ASN A 48 6.46 11.13 -4.03
N ALA A 49 7.74 10.82 -3.90
CA ALA A 49 8.79 11.82 -3.73
C ALA A 49 9.08 12.49 -5.07
N GLU A 50 8.27 13.48 -5.45
CA GLU A 50 8.34 14.20 -6.71
C GLU A 50 8.19 15.70 -6.48
N ASP A 51 8.80 16.50 -7.35
CA ASP A 51 8.74 17.96 -7.32
C ASP A 51 7.71 18.48 -8.34
N PRO A 52 6.53 18.93 -7.90
CA PRO A 52 5.51 19.48 -8.80
C PRO A 52 5.99 20.73 -9.55
N ALA A 53 6.84 21.57 -8.93
CA ALA A 53 7.37 22.77 -9.56
C ALA A 53 8.38 22.46 -10.68
N ALA A 54 8.98 21.28 -10.65
CA ALA A 54 9.91 20.79 -11.67
C ALA A 54 9.30 19.74 -12.62
N GLY A 55 7.98 19.79 -12.84
CA GLY A 55 7.26 18.88 -13.74
C GLY A 55 7.17 17.46 -13.19
N PHE A 56 6.99 17.28 -11.88
CA PHE A 56 6.91 15.99 -11.19
C PHE A 56 8.16 15.12 -11.36
N ARG A 57 9.31 15.76 -11.51
CA ARG A 57 10.57 15.04 -11.54
C ARG A 57 10.83 14.37 -10.19
N PRO A 58 11.36 13.12 -10.17
CA PRO A 58 11.75 12.48 -8.92
C PRO A 58 12.65 13.36 -8.07
N GLY A 59 12.32 13.50 -6.79
CA GLY A 59 13.02 14.31 -5.80
C GLY A 59 13.73 13.43 -4.78
N PRO A 60 14.91 12.87 -5.10
CA PRO A 60 15.68 12.11 -4.12
C PRO A 60 16.10 13.01 -2.97
N GLY A 61 16.20 12.45 -1.78
CA GLY A 61 16.58 13.22 -0.62
C GLY A 61 16.16 12.57 0.69
N ARG A 62 16.40 13.27 1.79
CA ARG A 62 16.09 12.74 3.12
C ARG A 62 14.70 13.18 3.58
N ILE A 63 13.90 12.23 4.03
CA ILE A 63 12.62 12.49 4.67
C ILE A 63 12.89 12.98 6.10
N THR A 64 12.71 14.26 6.35
CA THR A 64 12.96 14.86 7.68
C THR A 64 11.80 14.68 8.63
N ALA A 65 10.58 14.59 8.10
CA ALA A 65 9.37 14.34 8.89
C ALA A 65 8.42 13.46 8.07
N TRP A 66 7.85 12.45 8.70
CA TRP A 66 6.86 11.55 8.14
C TRP A 66 5.66 11.52 9.08
N ARG A 67 4.52 12.02 8.63
CA ARG A 67 3.29 12.06 9.41
C ARG A 67 2.16 11.53 8.54
N THR A 68 1.72 10.35 8.84
CA THR A 68 0.57 9.74 8.19
C THR A 68 -0.69 9.95 9.02
N PRO A 69 -1.88 9.93 8.41
CA PRO A 69 -3.11 9.80 9.18
C PRO A 69 -2.99 8.57 10.09
N ALA A 70 -3.41 8.69 11.33
CA ALA A 70 -3.49 7.54 12.21
C ALA A 70 -4.43 6.51 11.56
N ALA A 71 -4.02 5.24 11.57
CA ALA A 71 -4.93 4.18 11.18
C ALA A 71 -6.17 4.26 12.06
N ALA A 72 -7.32 4.54 11.45
CA ALA A 72 -8.55 4.67 12.22
C ALA A 72 -8.95 3.27 12.73
N ALA A 73 -9.41 3.21 13.98
CA ALA A 73 -9.82 1.95 14.59
C ALA A 73 -11.00 1.26 13.86
N ASP A 74 -11.74 2.04 13.07
CA ASP A 74 -12.82 1.56 12.20
C ASP A 74 -12.35 1.05 10.83
N GLY A 75 -11.01 1.06 10.57
CA GLY A 75 -10.43 0.67 9.29
C GLY A 75 -10.65 1.67 8.16
N SER A 76 -11.10 2.89 8.45
CA SER A 76 -11.36 3.91 7.42
C SER A 76 -10.09 4.43 6.76
N VAL A 77 -8.92 4.30 7.40
CA VAL A 77 -7.62 4.67 6.85
C VAL A 77 -6.62 3.54 7.05
N ARG A 78 -5.98 3.14 5.94
CA ARG A 78 -4.84 2.23 5.94
C ARG A 78 -3.66 2.94 5.28
N VAL A 79 -2.47 2.75 5.82
CA VAL A 79 -1.22 3.28 5.24
C VAL A 79 -0.23 2.13 5.13
N ASP A 80 0.18 1.85 3.90
CA ASP A 80 1.21 0.86 3.61
C ASP A 80 2.45 1.63 3.13
N SER A 81 3.52 1.61 3.92
CA SER A 81 4.76 2.30 3.60
C SER A 81 5.93 1.68 4.34
N HIS A 82 7.11 1.78 3.73
CA HIS A 82 8.38 1.44 4.37
C HIS A 82 9.12 2.68 4.92
N VAL A 83 8.52 3.86 4.77
CA VAL A 83 9.16 5.14 5.08
C VAL A 83 9.03 5.48 6.55
N GLU A 84 10.13 5.99 7.10
CA GLU A 84 10.20 6.54 8.46
C GLU A 84 10.98 7.87 8.45
N PRO A 85 10.91 8.68 9.51
CA PRO A 85 11.75 9.87 9.62
C PRO A 85 13.24 9.50 9.52
N GLY A 86 13.94 10.17 8.62
CA GLY A 86 15.35 9.89 8.32
C GLY A 86 15.57 9.00 7.11
N TYR A 87 14.55 8.39 6.54
CA TYR A 87 14.67 7.58 5.32
C TYR A 87 15.28 8.39 4.18
N GLN A 88 16.22 7.77 3.46
CA GLN A 88 16.86 8.37 2.29
C GLN A 88 16.21 7.83 1.02
N VAL A 89 15.44 8.68 0.33
CA VAL A 89 14.86 8.34 -0.97
C VAL A 89 15.99 8.20 -1.99
N PRO A 90 16.18 7.02 -2.60
CA PRO A 90 17.26 6.81 -3.54
C PRO A 90 16.96 7.46 -4.91
N PRO A 91 18.00 7.90 -5.66
CA PRO A 91 17.80 8.56 -6.95
C PRO A 91 17.62 7.59 -8.14
N PHE A 92 17.73 6.29 -7.93
CA PHE A 92 17.84 5.29 -9.01
C PHE A 92 16.75 4.20 -8.93
N TYR A 93 15.71 4.44 -8.16
CA TYR A 93 14.56 3.55 -8.05
C TYR A 93 13.26 4.35 -8.03
N ASP A 94 12.16 3.70 -7.76
CA ASP A 94 10.82 4.31 -7.71
C ASP A 94 10.76 5.43 -6.66
N SER A 95 9.99 6.46 -6.94
CA SER A 95 9.72 7.58 -6.03
C SER A 95 8.55 7.31 -5.07
N LEU A 96 7.87 6.18 -5.18
CA LEU A 96 6.75 5.81 -4.30
C LEU A 96 7.23 5.62 -2.85
N LEU A 97 6.51 6.23 -1.91
CA LEU A 97 6.86 6.29 -0.49
C LEU A 97 6.05 5.31 0.37
#